data_9fd0b4f0150d4cf902d5d5d39b417fc3
#
_entry.id   9fd0b4f0150d4cf902d5d5d39b417fc3
#
_cell.length_a   1.000
_cell.length_b   1.000
_cell.length_c   1.000
_cell.angle_alpha   90.00
_cell.angle_beta   90.00
_cell.angle_gamma   90.00
#
_symmetry.space_group_name_H-M   'P 1'
#
loop_
_entity.id
_entity.type
_entity.pdbx_description
1 polymer ?
#
loop_
_entity_poly.entity_id
_entity_poly.type
_entity_poly.pdbx_seq_one_letter_code
_entity_poly.pdbx_strand_id
1 'polypeptide(L)'
;SQQAQRIATARRVSNPGCYPTGAIGLLRPLLEAGLLPRDYPTNIHAVSGYSGKGRVGVQEHEGEGASQAPAFQVYGLGLAHKHIPEIQQQSGLMERPMFVPAYGAFRQGIVLTIPLQLRLLAPGVDAVRLHACLMQHYVDADHVQVMSMQEAKGLTCLDPQALSLIHI
;
A
#
# COMPACT_ATOMS: atom_id res chain seq x y z
N SER A 1 -0.09 20.43 -1.67
CA SER A 1 1.14 19.84 -2.24
C SER A 1 1.33 20.36 -3.67
N GLN A 2 2.57 20.40 -4.15
CA GLN A 2 2.90 20.80 -5.53
C GLN A 2 2.20 19.90 -6.58
N GLN A 3 2.00 18.64 -6.26
CA GLN A 3 1.29 17.71 -7.13
C GLN A 3 -0.21 18.05 -7.25
N ALA A 4 -0.87 18.47 -6.16
CA ALA A 4 -2.27 18.88 -6.19
C ALA A 4 -2.48 20.10 -7.13
N GLN A 5 -1.56 21.07 -7.10
CA GLN A 5 -1.61 22.21 -8.01
C GLN A 5 -1.45 21.79 -9.48
N ARG A 6 -0.53 20.86 -9.76
CA ARG A 6 -0.34 20.32 -11.12
C ARG A 6 -1.58 19.56 -11.61
N ILE A 7 -2.23 18.80 -10.76
CA ILE A 7 -3.47 18.08 -11.07
C ILE A 7 -4.60 19.06 -11.37
N ALA A 8 -4.77 20.11 -10.55
CA ALA A 8 -5.84 21.09 -10.70
C ALA A 8 -5.83 21.82 -12.05
N THR A 9 -4.67 21.93 -12.71
CA THR A 9 -4.50 22.62 -13.99
C THR A 9 -4.26 21.66 -15.16
N ALA A 10 -4.16 20.36 -14.92
CA ALA A 10 -3.83 19.37 -15.94
C ALA A 10 -5.04 19.09 -16.86
N ARG A 11 -4.80 19.03 -18.17
CA ARG A 11 -5.82 18.64 -19.16
C ARG A 11 -6.12 17.12 -19.15
N ARG A 12 -5.19 16.32 -18.65
CA ARG A 12 -5.30 14.87 -18.56
C ARG A 12 -4.66 14.42 -17.25
N VAL A 13 -5.38 13.63 -16.48
CA VAL A 13 -4.93 13.06 -15.21
C VAL A 13 -5.07 11.55 -15.30
N SER A 14 -4.02 10.83 -14.95
CA SER A 14 -4.03 9.38 -14.79
C SER A 14 -4.09 9.04 -13.31
N ASN A 15 -4.97 8.12 -12.94
CA ASN A 15 -4.99 7.57 -11.60
C ASN A 15 -3.82 6.60 -11.41
N PRO A 16 -3.24 6.52 -10.20
CA PRO A 16 -2.26 5.52 -9.87
C PRO A 16 -2.88 4.11 -9.89
N GLY A 17 -2.05 3.08 -9.97
CA GLY A 17 -2.47 1.71 -9.72
C GLY A 17 -2.97 1.54 -8.27
N CYS A 18 -3.85 0.56 -8.04
CA CYS A 18 -4.45 0.34 -6.71
C CYS A 18 -3.41 0.02 -5.63
N TYR A 19 -2.46 -0.88 -5.89
CA TYR A 19 -1.36 -1.16 -4.95
C TYR A 19 -0.35 -0.01 -4.82
N PRO A 20 0.07 0.68 -5.92
CA PRO A 20 0.89 1.88 -5.83
C PRO A 20 0.33 2.95 -4.93
N THR A 21 -0.99 3.17 -4.92
CA THR A 21 -1.64 4.16 -4.04
C THR A 21 -1.24 3.94 -2.58
N GLY A 22 -1.40 2.73 -2.05
CA GLY A 22 -1.02 2.41 -0.67
C GLY A 22 0.49 2.39 -0.46
N ALA A 23 1.24 1.74 -1.37
CA ALA A 23 2.68 1.60 -1.23
C ALA A 23 3.42 2.94 -1.27
N ILE A 24 3.06 3.81 -2.21
CA ILE A 24 3.66 5.16 -2.32
C ILE A 24 3.26 6.01 -1.12
N GLY A 25 1.99 5.92 -0.69
CA GLY A 25 1.50 6.63 0.49
C GLY A 25 2.27 6.30 1.77
N LEU A 26 2.72 5.06 1.92
CA LEU A 26 3.55 4.64 3.06
C LEU A 26 5.02 5.00 2.88
N LEU A 27 5.60 4.70 1.72
CA LEU A 27 7.05 4.78 1.51
C LEU A 27 7.55 6.20 1.29
N ARG A 28 6.86 6.98 0.45
CA ARG A 28 7.32 8.28 0.02
C ARG A 28 7.55 9.27 1.16
N PRO A 29 6.66 9.44 2.13
CA PRO A 29 6.89 10.34 3.26
C PRO A 29 8.15 9.97 4.06
N LEU A 30 8.38 8.67 4.28
CA LEU A 30 9.53 8.19 5.04
C LEU A 30 10.86 8.39 4.28
N LEU A 31 10.84 8.20 2.97
CA LEU A 31 11.99 8.44 2.07
C LEU A 31 12.32 9.94 1.96
N GLU A 32 11.30 10.79 1.80
CA GLU A 32 11.48 12.25 1.72
C GLU A 32 11.99 12.82 3.06
N ALA A 33 11.58 12.24 4.19
CA ALA A 33 12.07 12.62 5.52
C ALA A 33 13.47 12.04 5.86
N GLY A 34 14.05 11.22 4.98
CA GLY A 34 15.35 10.56 5.22
C GLY A 34 15.34 9.52 6.35
N LEU A 35 14.16 9.06 6.76
CA LEU A 35 14.02 8.01 7.80
C LEU A 35 14.24 6.61 7.21
N LEU A 36 13.80 6.40 5.98
CA LEU A 36 14.00 5.18 5.22
C LEU A 36 15.08 5.43 4.16
N PRO A 37 16.18 4.65 4.11
CA PRO A 37 17.18 4.74 3.06
C PRO A 37 16.59 4.41 1.68
N ARG A 38 17.05 5.07 0.63
CA ARG A 38 16.55 4.84 -0.74
C ARG A 38 16.89 3.47 -1.30
N ASP A 39 17.95 2.87 -0.81
CA ASP A 39 18.44 1.53 -1.13
C ASP A 39 17.92 0.44 -0.18
N TYR A 40 16.96 0.79 0.68
CA TYR A 40 16.33 -0.17 1.60
C TYR A 40 15.73 -1.37 0.82
N PRO A 41 16.03 -2.63 1.21
CA PRO A 41 15.49 -3.83 0.57
C PRO A 41 13.98 -3.99 0.86
N THR A 42 13.17 -3.22 0.15
CA THR A 42 11.74 -3.10 0.40
C THR A 42 10.99 -4.36 -0.03
N ASN A 43 10.22 -4.93 0.89
CA ASN A 43 9.28 -6.00 0.64
C ASN A 43 7.85 -5.46 0.83
N ILE A 44 6.98 -5.77 -0.11
CA ILE A 44 5.57 -5.37 -0.10
C ILE A 44 4.72 -6.62 -0.27
N HIS A 45 3.81 -6.84 0.66
CA HIS A 45 2.80 -7.88 0.58
C HIS A 45 1.42 -7.23 0.55
N ALA A 46 0.55 -7.67 -0.34
CA ALA A 46 -0.80 -7.10 -0.42
C ALA A 46 -1.85 -8.16 -0.74
N VAL A 47 -2.99 -8.05 -0.07
CA VAL A 47 -4.18 -8.86 -0.35
C VAL A 47 -5.30 -7.92 -0.81
N SER A 48 -5.75 -8.11 -2.05
CA SER A 48 -6.85 -7.35 -2.65
C SER A 48 -8.12 -8.19 -2.69
N GLY A 49 -9.26 -7.55 -2.59
CA GLY A 49 -10.52 -8.17 -2.94
C GLY A 49 -10.54 -8.60 -4.42
N TYR A 50 -11.37 -9.61 -4.73
CA TYR A 50 -11.45 -10.19 -6.08
C TYR A 50 -11.90 -9.22 -7.17
N SER A 51 -12.60 -8.12 -6.84
CA SER A 51 -12.93 -7.07 -7.80
C SER A 51 -11.69 -6.39 -8.41
N GLY A 52 -10.53 -6.44 -7.72
CA GLY A 52 -9.24 -6.01 -8.24
C GLY A 52 -8.75 -6.80 -9.45
N LYS A 53 -9.24 -8.04 -9.64
CA LYS A 53 -9.03 -8.87 -10.84
C LYS A 53 -9.94 -8.45 -12.02
N GLY A 54 -10.81 -7.46 -11.78
CA GLY A 54 -11.78 -6.98 -12.75
C GLY A 54 -12.97 -7.92 -12.90
N ARG A 55 -13.66 -7.82 -14.04
CA ARG A 55 -14.88 -8.59 -14.33
C ARG A 55 -14.70 -10.10 -14.13
N VAL A 56 -13.55 -10.62 -14.48
CA VAL A 56 -13.24 -12.06 -14.34
C VAL A 56 -13.32 -12.48 -12.88
N GLY A 57 -12.69 -11.74 -11.96
CA GLY A 57 -12.74 -12.03 -10.53
C GLY A 57 -14.14 -11.95 -9.95
N VAL A 58 -14.93 -10.97 -10.39
CA VAL A 58 -16.34 -10.86 -9.97
C VAL A 58 -17.15 -12.07 -10.46
N GLN A 59 -16.99 -12.48 -11.71
CA GLN A 59 -17.69 -13.66 -12.23
C GLN A 59 -17.28 -14.96 -11.55
N GLU A 60 -15.98 -15.12 -11.22
CA GLU A 60 -15.49 -16.29 -10.48
C GLU A 60 -16.12 -16.41 -9.08
N HIS A 61 -16.34 -15.29 -8.38
CA HIS A 61 -16.78 -15.30 -6.98
C HIS A 61 -18.29 -15.08 -6.79
N GLU A 62 -18.98 -14.53 -7.79
CA GLU A 62 -20.41 -14.18 -7.70
C GLU A 62 -21.26 -14.88 -8.78
N GLY A 63 -20.64 -15.54 -9.77
CA GLY A 63 -21.32 -16.29 -10.82
C GLY A 63 -21.67 -17.72 -10.43
N GLU A 64 -22.09 -18.51 -11.43
CA GLU A 64 -22.52 -19.92 -11.24
C GLU A 64 -21.41 -20.83 -10.65
N GLY A 65 -20.13 -20.49 -10.83
CA GLY A 65 -18.98 -21.22 -10.28
C GLY A 65 -18.47 -20.72 -8.93
N ALA A 66 -19.20 -19.85 -8.24
CA ALA A 66 -18.73 -19.19 -7.00
C ALA A 66 -18.30 -20.16 -5.89
N SER A 67 -18.93 -21.35 -5.80
CA SER A 67 -18.57 -22.38 -4.81
C SER A 67 -17.20 -23.00 -5.04
N GLN A 68 -16.61 -22.85 -6.23
CA GLN A 68 -15.27 -23.33 -6.61
C GLN A 68 -14.22 -22.21 -6.58
N ALA A 69 -14.63 -20.97 -6.30
CA ALA A 69 -13.71 -19.84 -6.25
C ALA A 69 -12.68 -20.01 -5.12
N PRO A 70 -11.41 -19.71 -5.37
CA PRO A 70 -10.38 -19.86 -4.34
C PRO A 70 -10.57 -18.84 -3.22
N ALA A 71 -10.50 -19.28 -1.96
CA ALA A 71 -10.56 -18.41 -0.81
C ALA A 71 -9.38 -17.43 -0.75
N PHE A 72 -8.23 -17.84 -1.26
CA PHE A 72 -7.00 -17.05 -1.29
C PHE A 72 -6.12 -17.48 -2.48
N GLN A 73 -5.59 -16.51 -3.22
CA GLN A 73 -4.76 -16.79 -4.39
C GLN A 73 -3.59 -15.81 -4.48
N VAL A 74 -2.36 -16.30 -4.24
CA VAL A 74 -1.14 -15.54 -4.55
C VAL A 74 -0.89 -15.58 -6.04
N TYR A 75 -0.51 -14.45 -6.63
CA TYR A 75 -0.22 -14.37 -8.05
C TYR A 75 1.03 -13.52 -8.31
N GLY A 76 1.41 -13.35 -9.59
CA GLY A 76 2.61 -12.57 -9.93
C GLY A 76 3.90 -13.20 -9.45
N LEU A 77 3.97 -14.54 -9.34
CA LEU A 77 5.08 -15.31 -8.79
C LEU A 77 6.42 -15.10 -9.51
N GLY A 78 6.38 -14.60 -10.75
CA GLY A 78 7.58 -14.18 -11.47
C GLY A 78 8.19 -12.85 -10.98
N LEU A 79 7.62 -12.25 -9.94
CA LEU A 79 8.05 -10.98 -9.36
C LEU A 79 8.16 -9.83 -10.38
N ALA A 80 7.35 -9.86 -11.44
CA ALA A 80 7.34 -8.90 -12.55
C ALA A 80 6.01 -8.15 -12.68
N HIS A 81 5.36 -7.86 -11.56
CA HIS A 81 4.07 -7.16 -11.56
C HIS A 81 4.20 -5.75 -12.15
N LYS A 82 3.23 -5.37 -13.00
CA LYS A 82 3.21 -4.07 -13.70
C LYS A 82 3.28 -2.83 -12.81
N HIS A 83 2.87 -2.94 -11.55
CA HIS A 83 2.90 -1.82 -10.59
C HIS A 83 4.28 -1.59 -9.95
N ILE A 84 5.22 -2.52 -10.09
CA ILE A 84 6.54 -2.38 -9.45
C ILE A 84 7.31 -1.14 -9.93
N PRO A 85 7.42 -0.86 -11.25
CA PRO A 85 8.08 0.33 -11.74
C PRO A 85 7.44 1.63 -11.22
N GLU A 86 6.11 1.67 -11.14
CA GLU A 86 5.37 2.81 -10.62
C GLU A 86 5.68 3.04 -9.13
N ILE A 87 5.63 1.97 -8.32
CA ILE A 87 5.98 2.05 -6.89
C ILE A 87 7.42 2.55 -6.73
N GLN A 88 8.38 1.93 -7.41
CA GLN A 88 9.78 2.30 -7.31
C GLN A 88 10.02 3.77 -7.66
N GLN A 89 9.53 4.21 -8.81
CA GLN A 89 9.76 5.55 -9.31
C GLN A 89 9.06 6.61 -8.47
N GLN A 90 7.79 6.40 -8.12
CA GLN A 90 6.98 7.42 -7.46
C GLN A 90 7.22 7.48 -5.94
N SER A 91 7.67 6.41 -5.31
CA SER A 91 8.12 6.46 -3.92
C SER A 91 9.51 7.07 -3.76
N GLY A 92 10.37 6.94 -4.78
CA GLY A 92 11.77 7.39 -4.76
C GLY A 92 12.76 6.32 -4.31
N LEU A 93 12.37 5.04 -4.34
CA LEU A 93 13.28 3.91 -4.11
C LEU A 93 14.32 3.83 -5.22
N MET A 94 15.59 3.60 -4.88
CA MET A 94 16.66 3.29 -5.84
C MET A 94 16.56 1.86 -6.32
N GLU A 95 16.29 0.94 -5.40
CA GLU A 95 16.20 -0.48 -5.68
C GLU A 95 14.77 -0.91 -5.97
N ARG A 96 14.63 -1.92 -6.81
CA ARG A 96 13.34 -2.50 -7.16
C ARG A 96 12.74 -3.23 -5.96
N PRO A 97 11.53 -2.86 -5.49
CA PRO A 97 10.92 -3.57 -4.38
C PRO A 97 10.48 -4.99 -4.78
N MET A 98 10.56 -5.92 -3.83
CA MET A 98 9.90 -7.21 -3.94
C MET A 98 8.40 -7.02 -3.65
N PHE A 99 7.54 -7.48 -4.56
CA PHE A 99 6.10 -7.32 -4.41
C PHE A 99 5.39 -8.67 -4.59
N VAL A 100 4.63 -9.06 -3.57
CA VAL A 100 3.88 -10.32 -3.52
C VAL A 100 2.39 -10.00 -3.36
N PRO A 101 1.63 -9.90 -4.46
CA PRO A 101 0.19 -9.65 -4.42
C PRO A 101 -0.60 -10.96 -4.26
N ALA A 102 -1.78 -10.81 -3.63
CA ALA A 102 -2.76 -11.88 -3.53
C ALA A 102 -4.18 -11.34 -3.72
N TYR A 103 -5.11 -12.23 -4.06
CA TYR A 103 -6.55 -12.01 -3.97
C TYR A 103 -7.13 -12.79 -2.80
N GLY A 104 -8.07 -12.19 -2.08
CA GLY A 104 -8.87 -12.81 -1.03
C GLY A 104 -10.33 -12.93 -1.44
N ALA A 105 -11.08 -13.82 -0.79
CA ALA A 105 -12.51 -14.06 -1.02
C ALA A 105 -13.40 -12.96 -0.40
N PHE A 106 -13.04 -11.70 -0.60
CA PHE A 106 -13.87 -10.54 -0.28
C PHE A 106 -13.95 -9.63 -1.51
N ARG A 107 -15.03 -8.87 -1.63
CA ARG A 107 -15.32 -8.16 -2.88
C ARG A 107 -14.31 -7.05 -3.18
N GLN A 108 -14.09 -6.16 -2.23
CA GLN A 108 -13.29 -4.93 -2.42
C GLN A 108 -12.46 -4.59 -1.20
N GLY A 109 -11.49 -3.71 -1.37
CA GLY A 109 -10.53 -3.33 -0.36
C GLY A 109 -9.16 -3.96 -0.61
N ILE A 110 -8.14 -3.40 0.04
CA ILE A 110 -6.76 -3.88 -0.02
C ILE A 110 -6.14 -3.77 1.37
N VAL A 111 -5.59 -4.88 1.86
CA VAL A 111 -4.63 -4.84 2.96
C VAL A 111 -3.24 -4.87 2.35
N LEU A 112 -2.42 -3.86 2.62
CA LEU A 112 -1.05 -3.76 2.13
C LEU A 112 -0.10 -3.65 3.32
N THR A 113 0.93 -4.48 3.32
CA THR A 113 1.91 -4.56 4.40
C THR A 113 3.31 -4.35 3.84
N ILE A 114 4.07 -3.46 4.49
CA ILE A 114 5.48 -3.21 4.19
C ILE A 114 6.27 -3.40 5.49
N PRO A 115 6.79 -4.61 5.76
CA PRO A 115 7.56 -4.87 6.96
C PRO A 115 8.90 -4.14 6.91
N LEU A 116 9.24 -3.40 7.96
CA LEU A 116 10.48 -2.66 8.07
C LEU A 116 11.36 -3.23 9.18
N GLN A 117 12.61 -3.50 8.83
CA GLN A 117 13.65 -3.89 9.78
C GLN A 117 14.29 -2.62 10.35
N LEU A 118 13.94 -2.23 11.58
CA LEU A 118 14.39 -0.97 12.18
C LEU A 118 15.92 -0.78 12.16
N ARG A 119 16.69 -1.86 12.30
CA ARG A 119 18.16 -1.86 12.23
C ARG A 119 18.75 -1.42 10.89
N LEU A 120 17.94 -1.42 9.83
CA LEU A 120 18.35 -1.02 8.47
C LEU A 120 17.86 0.39 8.11
N LEU A 121 17.22 1.08 9.04
CA LEU A 121 16.78 2.46 8.86
C LEU A 121 17.91 3.44 9.19
N ALA A 122 17.64 4.73 8.98
CA ALA A 122 18.61 5.76 9.34
C ALA A 122 18.93 5.70 10.86
N PRO A 123 20.12 6.08 11.29
CA PRO A 123 20.53 6.00 12.70
C PRO A 123 19.55 6.71 13.64
N GLY A 124 19.14 6.03 14.70
CA GLY A 124 18.22 6.56 15.72
C GLY A 124 16.76 6.61 15.27
N VAL A 125 16.39 5.98 14.14
CA VAL A 125 15.00 5.83 13.73
C VAL A 125 14.38 4.62 14.43
N ASP A 126 13.22 4.85 15.04
CA ASP A 126 12.37 3.86 15.69
C ASP A 126 10.92 3.95 15.16
N ALA A 127 10.05 3.09 15.66
CA ALA A 127 8.64 3.08 15.27
C ALA A 127 7.93 4.40 15.62
N VAL A 128 8.31 5.06 16.71
CA VAL A 128 7.70 6.34 17.14
C VAL A 128 8.00 7.44 16.12
N ARG A 129 9.24 7.53 15.65
CA ARG A 129 9.64 8.51 14.63
C ARG A 129 8.99 8.25 13.26
N LEU A 130 8.88 6.98 12.85
CA LEU A 130 8.17 6.61 11.62
C LEU A 130 6.70 7.03 11.69
N HIS A 131 6.04 6.68 12.79
CA HIS A 131 4.64 7.04 13.03
C HIS A 131 4.43 8.56 13.03
N ALA A 132 5.26 9.30 13.78
CA ALA A 132 5.17 10.77 13.83
C ALA A 132 5.34 11.42 12.45
N CYS A 133 6.22 10.89 11.61
CA CYS A 133 6.40 11.35 10.24
C CYS A 133 5.12 11.18 9.41
N LEU A 134 4.48 10.02 9.47
CA LEU A 134 3.21 9.79 8.75
C LEU A 134 2.07 10.64 9.30
N MET A 135 1.94 10.75 10.62
CA MET A 135 0.96 11.63 11.26
C MET A 135 1.10 13.07 10.77
N GLN A 136 2.33 13.59 10.74
CA GLN A 136 2.59 14.95 10.28
C GLN A 136 2.32 15.12 8.79
N HIS A 137 2.69 14.13 7.98
CA HIS A 137 2.48 14.17 6.52
C HIS A 137 1.01 14.21 6.14
N TYR A 138 0.16 13.51 6.89
CA TYR A 138 -1.26 13.33 6.58
C TYR A 138 -2.21 14.15 7.48
N VAL A 139 -1.69 15.10 8.27
CA VAL A 139 -2.50 15.87 9.24
C VAL A 139 -3.68 16.61 8.59
N ASP A 140 -3.51 17.11 7.35
CA ASP A 140 -4.54 17.83 6.61
C ASP A 140 -5.15 16.99 5.47
N ALA A 141 -5.04 15.67 5.53
CA ALA A 141 -5.54 14.80 4.47
C ALA A 141 -6.97 14.32 4.78
N ASP A 142 -7.93 14.68 3.92
CA ASP A 142 -9.35 14.32 4.11
C ASP A 142 -9.64 12.82 3.96
N HIS A 143 -8.78 12.09 3.24
CA HIS A 143 -9.03 10.70 2.84
C HIS A 143 -7.96 9.71 3.33
N VAL A 144 -7.06 10.15 4.19
CA VAL A 144 -6.03 9.30 4.79
C VAL A 144 -6.05 9.50 6.29
N GLN A 145 -6.25 8.42 7.02
CA GLN A 145 -6.20 8.42 8.48
C GLN A 145 -4.99 7.61 8.95
N VAL A 146 -4.15 8.22 9.77
CA VAL A 146 -3.05 7.53 10.46
C VAL A 146 -3.54 7.19 11.87
N MET A 147 -3.63 5.91 12.19
CA MET A 147 -4.03 5.46 13.52
C MET A 147 -2.96 5.79 14.55
N SER A 148 -3.36 6.08 15.78
CA SER A 148 -2.41 6.17 16.88
C SER A 148 -1.76 4.82 17.18
N MET A 149 -0.55 4.84 17.73
CA MET A 149 0.14 3.60 18.14
C MET A 149 -0.64 2.83 19.22
N GLN A 150 -1.44 3.52 20.02
CA GLN A 150 -2.27 2.88 21.05
C GLN A 150 -3.43 2.09 20.43
N GLU A 151 -4.12 2.69 19.47
CA GLU A 151 -5.19 2.02 18.70
C GLU A 151 -4.64 0.83 17.92
N ALA A 152 -3.49 1.01 17.25
CA ALA A 152 -2.83 -0.06 16.49
C ALA A 152 -2.47 -1.27 17.35
N LYS A 153 -1.99 -1.05 18.59
CA LYS A 153 -1.69 -2.13 19.55
C LYS A 153 -2.95 -2.90 20.00
N GLY A 154 -4.12 -2.26 19.96
CA GLY A 154 -5.39 -2.89 20.31
C GLY A 154 -6.01 -3.70 19.18
N LEU A 155 -5.51 -3.58 17.95
CA LEU A 155 -6.03 -4.32 16.81
C LEU A 155 -5.64 -5.79 16.88
N THR A 156 -6.64 -6.66 16.79
CA THR A 156 -6.45 -8.11 16.66
C THR A 156 -6.52 -8.58 15.20
N CYS A 157 -7.13 -7.77 14.32
CA CYS A 157 -7.26 -8.04 12.89
C CYS A 157 -7.44 -6.72 12.12
N LEU A 158 -7.21 -6.77 10.82
CA LEU A 158 -7.53 -5.71 9.88
C LEU A 158 -8.73 -6.11 9.02
N ASP A 159 -9.74 -5.27 8.96
CA ASP A 159 -10.85 -5.43 8.02
C ASP A 159 -10.45 -4.82 6.66
N PRO A 160 -10.34 -5.62 5.60
CA PRO A 160 -10.02 -5.10 4.27
C PRO A 160 -11.11 -4.19 3.69
N GLN A 161 -12.30 -4.19 4.26
CA GLN A 161 -13.41 -3.33 3.85
C GLN A 161 -13.47 -2.01 4.65
N ALA A 162 -12.70 -1.89 5.72
CA ALA A 162 -12.54 -0.63 6.41
C ALA A 162 -11.87 0.40 5.50
N LEU A 163 -12.27 1.65 5.64
CA LEU A 163 -11.66 2.77 4.90
C LEU A 163 -10.17 2.87 5.18
N SER A 164 -9.43 3.45 4.23
CA SER A 164 -7.97 3.59 4.23
C SER A 164 -7.38 3.94 5.58
N LEU A 165 -6.88 2.93 6.28
CA LEU A 165 -6.16 3.09 7.53
C LEU A 165 -4.67 2.83 7.28
N ILE A 166 -3.82 3.76 7.72
CA ILE A 166 -2.38 3.56 7.82
C ILE A 166 -2.06 3.30 9.28
N HIS A 167 -1.46 2.16 9.57
CA HIS A 167 -0.91 1.86 10.89
C HIS A 167 0.49 1.29 10.76
N ILE A 168 1.28 1.52 11.78
CA ILE A 168 2.69 1.08 11.91
C ILE A 168 2.83 0.23 13.16
#